data_2d85e79f37cfae05b7d230c63ebbbe1c
#
_entry.id   2d85e79f37cfae05b7d230c63ebbbe1c
#
_cell.length_a   1.000
_cell.length_b   1.000
_cell.length_c   1.000
_cell.angle_alpha   90.00
_cell.angle_beta   90.00
_cell.angle_gamma   90.00
#
_symmetry.space_group_name_H-M   'P 1'
#
loop_
_entity.id
_entity.type
_entity.pdbx_description
1 polymer ?
#
loop_
_entity_poly.entity_id
_entity_poly.type
_entity_poly.pdbx_seq_one_letter_code
_entity_poly.pdbx_strand_id
1 'polypeptide(L)'
;MKEYYLCLDVGGTQIKAAALDRDGKPAGEIRYFPAEAKGERQVVLEHFAAVMEEIRIPGAGVAGIHLAFPGPFDYEQGICLLRGLDKYDLLYGVNLRQEFSDRLGTAPEKVRFINDAAAYALGEMGFGHGKGAARALFVCIGTGCGSAFGADGDLAEPGTPGVPENGYIYGEPFLDGCIDDYISRRGLLALTEERLGTALDGKALAERVRRGDREAAACFLVFGDRVRDALRPFLENFRPELVCFGGQITRSAHLFLPPVENYCRAAGIRVAVTEDTSMRTLQGLTRMDSRIRKHLPT
;
A
#
# COMPACT_ATOMS: atom_id res chain seq x y z
N MET A 1 8.14 -17.03 26.25
CA MET A 1 9.04 -16.82 25.12
C MET A 1 8.55 -15.60 24.37
N LYS A 2 9.43 -14.69 23.93
CA LYS A 2 9.02 -13.52 23.14
C LYS A 2 8.61 -13.99 21.75
N GLU A 3 7.49 -13.48 21.24
CA GLU A 3 6.95 -13.85 19.92
C GLU A 3 6.99 -12.64 18.99
N TYR A 4 7.19 -12.91 17.70
CA TYR A 4 7.21 -11.91 16.64
C TYR A 4 6.33 -12.33 15.47
N TYR A 5 5.80 -11.35 14.75
CA TYR A 5 5.21 -11.53 13.44
C TYR A 5 6.31 -11.45 12.38
N LEU A 6 6.32 -12.37 11.44
CA LEU A 6 7.10 -12.25 10.21
C LEU A 6 6.24 -11.47 9.20
N CYS A 7 6.64 -10.24 8.91
CA CYS A 7 5.87 -9.31 8.10
C CYS A 7 6.57 -9.08 6.77
N LEU A 8 5.84 -9.25 5.66
CA LEU A 8 6.34 -9.03 4.30
C LEU A 8 5.45 -8.03 3.55
N ASP A 9 6.05 -6.98 2.99
CA ASP A 9 5.44 -6.08 2.01
C ASP A 9 5.91 -6.52 0.61
N VAL A 10 5.01 -7.17 -0.13
CA VAL A 10 5.31 -7.86 -1.38
C VAL A 10 5.00 -6.97 -2.57
N GLY A 11 6.05 -6.44 -3.21
CA GLY A 11 5.94 -5.73 -4.48
C GLY A 11 6.29 -6.59 -5.69
N GLY A 12 6.07 -6.07 -6.89
CA GLY A 12 6.43 -6.77 -8.14
C GLY A 12 7.94 -6.79 -8.44
N THR A 13 8.72 -5.94 -7.80
CA THR A 13 10.18 -5.82 -8.02
C THR A 13 10.98 -6.18 -6.78
N GLN A 14 10.43 -5.90 -5.61
CA GLN A 14 11.12 -6.04 -4.33
C GLN A 14 10.15 -6.50 -3.24
N ILE A 15 10.61 -7.37 -2.35
CA ILE A 15 9.95 -7.72 -1.09
C ILE A 15 10.70 -6.97 0.02
N LYS A 16 9.95 -6.33 0.91
CA LYS A 16 10.47 -5.74 2.14
C LYS A 16 9.97 -6.58 3.31
N ALA A 17 10.85 -6.99 4.17
CA ALA A 17 10.50 -7.94 5.22
C ALA A 17 11.20 -7.60 6.55
N ALA A 18 10.50 -7.83 7.65
CA ALA A 18 11.03 -7.70 9.00
C ALA A 18 10.24 -8.56 10.00
N ALA A 19 10.89 -8.95 11.08
CA ALA A 19 10.21 -9.46 12.27
C ALA A 19 9.79 -8.29 13.16
N LEU A 20 8.50 -8.18 13.49
CA LEU A 20 7.95 -7.13 14.36
C LEU A 20 7.27 -7.76 15.57
N ASP A 21 7.36 -7.10 16.73
CA ASP A 21 6.56 -7.47 17.90
C ASP A 21 5.10 -6.95 17.75
N ARG A 22 4.26 -7.25 18.75
CA ARG A 22 2.83 -6.84 18.76
C ARG A 22 2.62 -5.33 18.79
N ASP A 23 3.62 -4.59 19.25
CA ASP A 23 3.59 -3.13 19.31
C ASP A 23 4.12 -2.50 18.02
N GLY A 24 4.35 -3.30 16.97
CA GLY A 24 4.84 -2.84 15.67
C GLY A 24 6.31 -2.42 15.70
N LYS A 25 7.06 -2.79 16.75
CA LYS A 25 8.48 -2.48 16.86
C LYS A 25 9.28 -3.57 16.16
N PRO A 26 10.15 -3.23 15.19
CA PRO A 26 10.99 -4.21 14.53
C PRO A 26 12.06 -4.77 15.50
N ALA A 27 12.32 -6.06 15.37
CA ALA A 27 13.39 -6.76 16.12
C ALA A 27 14.79 -6.54 15.51
N GLY A 28 14.85 -5.95 14.33
CA GLY A 28 16.04 -5.61 13.57
C GLY A 28 15.71 -4.61 12.48
N GLU A 29 16.58 -4.48 11.50
CA GLU A 29 16.35 -3.61 10.34
C GLU A 29 15.35 -4.24 9.34
N ILE A 30 14.67 -3.40 8.56
CA ILE A 30 13.91 -3.86 7.40
C ILE A 30 14.90 -4.39 6.36
N ARG A 31 14.67 -5.61 5.89
CA ARG A 31 15.47 -6.25 4.87
C ARG A 31 14.76 -6.16 3.52
N TYR A 32 15.55 -6.10 2.47
CA TYR A 32 15.09 -5.90 1.10
C TYR A 32 15.57 -7.07 0.24
N PHE A 33 14.65 -7.72 -0.44
CA PHE A 33 14.92 -8.87 -1.28
C PHE A 33 14.37 -8.62 -2.70
N PRO A 34 14.97 -9.17 -3.77
CA PRO A 34 14.34 -9.18 -5.07
C PRO A 34 12.99 -9.93 -5.00
N ALA A 35 12.02 -9.54 -5.79
CA ALA A 35 10.68 -10.15 -5.72
C ALA A 35 10.61 -11.53 -6.40
N GLU A 36 11.51 -11.83 -7.33
CA GLU A 36 11.50 -13.04 -8.20
C GLU A 36 10.13 -13.27 -8.88
N ALA A 37 9.37 -12.19 -9.09
CA ALA A 37 7.95 -12.23 -9.48
C ALA A 37 7.67 -12.86 -10.84
N LYS A 38 8.71 -13.07 -11.67
CA LYS A 38 8.66 -13.70 -13.00
C LYS A 38 9.27 -15.12 -13.02
N GLY A 39 9.71 -15.61 -11.86
CA GLY A 39 10.32 -16.92 -11.72
C GLY A 39 9.30 -18.07 -11.86
N GLU A 40 9.81 -19.27 -12.10
CA GLU A 40 9.01 -20.49 -12.04
C GLU A 40 8.33 -20.64 -10.67
N ARG A 41 7.12 -21.21 -10.63
CA ARG A 41 6.32 -21.35 -9.40
C ARG A 41 7.13 -21.85 -8.22
N GLN A 42 7.87 -22.93 -8.39
CA GLN A 42 8.62 -23.53 -7.31
C GLN A 42 9.74 -22.61 -6.79
N VAL A 43 10.45 -21.94 -7.70
CA VAL A 43 11.51 -20.98 -7.35
C VAL A 43 10.95 -19.82 -6.55
N VAL A 44 9.80 -19.27 -6.97
CA VAL A 44 9.14 -18.17 -6.25
C VAL A 44 8.71 -18.61 -4.86
N LEU A 45 8.10 -19.78 -4.71
CA LEU A 45 7.66 -20.30 -3.41
C LEU A 45 8.83 -20.59 -2.47
N GLU A 46 9.92 -21.16 -2.98
CA GLU A 46 11.15 -21.38 -2.21
C GLU A 46 11.80 -20.07 -1.80
N HIS A 47 11.81 -19.08 -2.68
CA HIS A 47 12.33 -17.74 -2.38
C HIS A 47 11.54 -17.08 -1.24
N PHE A 48 10.20 -17.12 -1.28
CA PHE A 48 9.38 -16.61 -0.17
C PHE A 48 9.68 -17.32 1.16
N ALA A 49 9.78 -18.65 1.13
CA ALA A 49 10.13 -19.41 2.34
C ALA A 49 11.51 -19.02 2.88
N ALA A 50 12.51 -18.85 2.01
CA ALA A 50 13.85 -18.41 2.38
C ALA A 50 13.84 -17.00 3.01
N VAL A 51 13.07 -16.05 2.42
CA VAL A 51 12.91 -14.70 2.98
C VAL A 51 12.32 -14.75 4.39
N MET A 52 11.27 -15.57 4.61
CA MET A 52 10.62 -15.71 5.92
C MET A 52 11.56 -16.33 6.95
N GLU A 53 12.36 -17.35 6.59
CA GLU A 53 13.35 -17.94 7.48
C GLU A 53 14.48 -16.95 7.81
N GLU A 54 14.90 -16.15 6.84
CA GLU A 54 16.01 -15.19 7.01
C GLU A 54 15.69 -14.05 7.97
N ILE A 55 14.39 -13.66 8.09
CA ILE A 55 13.95 -12.63 9.06
C ILE A 55 13.53 -13.23 10.40
N ARG A 56 13.54 -14.54 10.55
CA ARG A 56 13.19 -15.23 11.81
C ARG A 56 14.21 -14.90 12.90
N ILE A 57 13.72 -14.63 14.10
CA ILE A 57 14.56 -14.33 15.26
C ILE A 57 14.94 -15.64 15.97
N PRO A 58 16.23 -15.98 16.05
CA PRO A 58 16.67 -17.19 16.73
C PRO A 58 16.19 -17.26 18.19
N GLY A 59 15.63 -18.39 18.58
CA GLY A 59 15.14 -18.62 19.95
C GLY A 59 13.85 -17.90 20.33
N ALA A 60 13.20 -17.21 19.37
CA ALA A 60 11.89 -16.59 19.58
C ALA A 60 10.76 -17.42 18.93
N GLY A 61 9.54 -17.24 19.42
CA GLY A 61 8.34 -17.81 18.80
C GLY A 61 7.86 -16.98 17.60
N VAL A 62 7.16 -17.62 16.65
CA VAL A 62 6.46 -16.96 15.56
C VAL A 62 4.97 -16.83 15.92
N ALA A 63 4.53 -15.60 16.15
CA ALA A 63 3.12 -15.28 16.43
C ALA A 63 2.24 -15.48 15.19
N GLY A 64 2.72 -15.06 14.04
CA GLY A 64 2.07 -15.18 12.73
C GLY A 64 3.01 -14.79 11.60
N ILE A 65 2.61 -15.12 10.38
CA ILE A 65 3.28 -14.77 9.12
C ILE A 65 2.29 -13.97 8.30
N HIS A 66 2.51 -12.67 8.20
CA HIS A 66 1.56 -11.74 7.61
C HIS A 66 2.16 -11.06 6.38
N LEU A 67 1.41 -11.09 5.28
CA LEU A 67 1.86 -10.55 4.00
C LEU A 67 0.90 -9.47 3.50
N ALA A 68 1.45 -8.30 3.18
CA ALA A 68 0.82 -7.37 2.27
C ALA A 68 1.09 -7.85 0.86
N PHE A 69 0.05 -8.28 0.14
CA PHE A 69 0.20 -8.90 -1.18
C PHE A 69 -0.64 -8.14 -2.20
N PRO A 70 -0.11 -7.86 -3.42
CA PRO A 70 -0.87 -7.13 -4.43
C PRO A 70 -2.07 -7.94 -4.93
N GLY A 71 -3.14 -7.24 -5.28
CA GLY A 71 -4.30 -7.85 -5.92
C GLY A 71 -4.19 -7.96 -7.46
N PRO A 72 -5.09 -8.74 -8.07
CA PRO A 72 -6.19 -9.53 -7.48
C PRO A 72 -5.71 -10.73 -6.63
N PHE A 73 -6.36 -10.93 -5.49
CA PHE A 73 -5.99 -11.97 -4.54
C PHE A 73 -7.20 -12.31 -3.65
N ASP A 74 -7.47 -13.58 -3.39
CA ASP A 74 -8.43 -14.00 -2.36
C ASP A 74 -7.71 -13.97 -1.00
N TYR A 75 -7.84 -12.85 -0.31
CA TYR A 75 -7.17 -12.64 0.97
C TYR A 75 -7.72 -13.52 2.09
N GLU A 76 -8.98 -13.95 1.99
CA GLU A 76 -9.61 -14.81 2.98
C GLU A 76 -9.08 -16.25 2.88
N GLN A 77 -8.99 -16.78 1.68
CA GLN A 77 -8.49 -18.15 1.45
C GLN A 77 -6.97 -18.22 1.23
N GLY A 78 -6.33 -17.10 0.91
CA GLY A 78 -4.89 -17.05 0.62
C GLY A 78 -4.54 -17.51 -0.80
N ILE A 79 -5.46 -17.31 -1.78
CA ILE A 79 -5.29 -17.76 -3.17
C ILE A 79 -4.86 -16.60 -4.06
N CYS A 80 -3.75 -16.79 -4.79
CA CYS A 80 -3.26 -15.81 -5.75
C CYS A 80 -4.14 -15.83 -7.02
N LEU A 81 -4.67 -14.65 -7.40
CA LEU A 81 -5.50 -14.47 -8.59
C LEU A 81 -4.84 -13.53 -9.63
N LEU A 82 -3.54 -13.25 -9.46
CA LEU A 82 -2.75 -12.45 -10.40
C LEU A 82 -2.58 -13.20 -11.71
N ARG A 83 -2.95 -12.56 -12.82
CA ARG A 83 -2.80 -13.12 -14.17
C ARG A 83 -2.69 -12.00 -15.20
N GLY A 84 -1.70 -12.09 -16.09
CA GLY A 84 -1.48 -11.11 -17.17
C GLY A 84 -0.96 -9.75 -16.71
N LEU A 85 -0.36 -9.68 -15.50
CA LEU A 85 0.17 -8.45 -14.90
C LEU A 85 1.71 -8.42 -14.89
N ASP A 86 2.36 -9.40 -15.54
CA ASP A 86 3.81 -9.54 -15.62
C ASP A 86 4.49 -9.62 -14.24
N LYS A 87 3.72 -10.10 -13.24
CA LYS A 87 4.19 -10.36 -11.87
C LYS A 87 3.37 -11.49 -11.23
N TYR A 88 4.05 -12.51 -10.73
CA TYR A 88 3.44 -13.65 -10.05
C TYR A 88 2.41 -14.43 -10.88
N ASP A 89 2.41 -14.31 -12.20
CA ASP A 89 1.43 -14.95 -13.09
C ASP A 89 1.45 -16.48 -12.96
N LEU A 90 2.61 -17.07 -12.66
CA LEU A 90 2.75 -18.51 -12.44
C LEU A 90 2.24 -19.00 -11.07
N LEU A 91 1.83 -18.08 -10.19
CA LEU A 91 1.14 -18.38 -8.93
C LEU A 91 -0.38 -18.34 -9.06
N TYR A 92 -0.94 -18.07 -10.25
CA TYR A 92 -2.39 -18.04 -10.44
C TYR A 92 -3.07 -19.33 -9.98
N GLY A 93 -4.08 -19.21 -9.11
CA GLY A 93 -4.82 -20.30 -8.51
C GLY A 93 -4.10 -21.07 -7.40
N VAL A 94 -2.88 -20.69 -7.04
CA VAL A 94 -2.12 -21.31 -5.95
C VAL A 94 -2.63 -20.80 -4.61
N ASN A 95 -2.92 -21.73 -3.67
CA ASN A 95 -3.18 -21.40 -2.28
C ASN A 95 -1.85 -21.15 -1.54
N LEU A 96 -1.43 -19.89 -1.48
CA LEU A 96 -0.17 -19.50 -0.85
C LEU A 96 -0.19 -19.72 0.67
N ARG A 97 -1.39 -19.68 1.31
CA ARG A 97 -1.51 -19.98 2.74
C ARG A 97 -1.06 -21.41 3.03
N GLN A 98 -1.55 -22.36 2.26
CA GLN A 98 -1.19 -23.76 2.43
C GLN A 98 0.28 -23.99 2.08
N GLU A 99 0.75 -23.44 0.96
CA GLU A 99 2.15 -23.57 0.53
C GLU A 99 3.15 -23.09 1.58
N PHE A 100 2.89 -21.91 2.19
CA PHE A 100 3.78 -21.38 3.22
C PHE A 100 3.64 -22.10 4.56
N SER A 101 2.41 -22.54 4.91
CA SER A 101 2.17 -23.37 6.07
C SER A 101 3.00 -24.66 6.03
N ASP A 102 2.95 -25.38 4.92
CA ASP A 102 3.64 -26.65 4.73
C ASP A 102 5.17 -26.48 4.73
N ARG A 103 5.69 -25.47 4.02
CA ARG A 103 7.14 -25.21 3.92
C ARG A 103 7.77 -24.77 5.24
N LEU A 104 7.04 -24.03 6.05
CA LEU A 104 7.55 -23.45 7.30
C LEU A 104 7.14 -24.25 8.54
N GLY A 105 6.40 -25.32 8.39
CA GLY A 105 5.91 -26.16 9.49
C GLY A 105 5.06 -25.37 10.49
N THR A 106 4.21 -24.44 9.98
CA THR A 106 3.34 -23.61 10.81
C THR A 106 1.87 -23.91 10.53
N ALA A 107 0.97 -23.56 11.43
CA ALA A 107 -0.47 -23.73 11.21
C ALA A 107 -0.99 -22.73 10.16
N PRO A 108 -1.87 -23.17 9.20
CA PRO A 108 -2.35 -22.32 8.11
C PRO A 108 -3.00 -21.02 8.59
N GLU A 109 -3.71 -21.03 9.70
CA GLU A 109 -4.36 -19.85 10.30
C GLU A 109 -3.38 -18.77 10.79
N LYS A 110 -2.10 -19.12 10.96
CA LYS A 110 -1.04 -18.17 11.26
C LYS A 110 -0.51 -17.44 10.02
N VAL A 111 -0.79 -17.96 8.80
CA VAL A 111 -0.39 -17.31 7.55
C VAL A 111 -1.54 -16.47 7.02
N ARG A 112 -1.36 -15.16 6.93
CA ARG A 112 -2.42 -14.21 6.58
C ARG A 112 -1.99 -13.22 5.53
N PHE A 113 -2.96 -12.82 4.73
CA PHE A 113 -2.76 -11.90 3.62
C PHE A 113 -3.73 -10.72 3.72
N ILE A 114 -3.28 -9.56 3.26
CA ILE A 114 -4.08 -8.35 3.11
C ILE A 114 -3.56 -7.54 1.91
N ASN A 115 -4.39 -6.69 1.35
CA ASN A 115 -3.95 -5.74 0.32
C ASN A 115 -2.88 -4.77 0.87
N ASP A 116 -1.93 -4.36 0.04
CA ASP A 116 -0.82 -3.48 0.42
C ASP A 116 -1.27 -2.11 0.93
N ALA A 117 -2.23 -1.47 0.24
CA ALA A 117 -2.79 -0.19 0.68
C ALA A 117 -3.61 -0.32 1.98
N ALA A 118 -4.31 -1.45 2.17
CA ALA A 118 -5.02 -1.74 3.40
C ALA A 118 -4.04 -1.97 4.57
N ALA A 119 -2.93 -2.68 4.35
CA ALA A 119 -1.87 -2.82 5.35
C ALA A 119 -1.27 -1.46 5.73
N TYR A 120 -0.97 -0.62 4.74
CA TYR A 120 -0.50 0.73 4.97
C TYR A 120 -1.47 1.56 5.83
N ALA A 121 -2.77 1.52 5.50
CA ALA A 121 -3.80 2.22 6.27
C ALA A 121 -3.87 1.75 7.72
N LEU A 122 -3.83 0.45 7.98
CA LEU A 122 -3.77 -0.11 9.33
C LEU A 122 -2.52 0.36 10.09
N GLY A 123 -1.39 0.47 9.41
CA GLY A 123 -0.14 0.99 9.97
C GLY A 123 -0.27 2.46 10.36
N GLU A 124 -0.83 3.29 9.49
CA GLU A 124 -1.06 4.71 9.77
C GLU A 124 -2.05 4.92 10.92
N MET A 125 -3.14 4.16 10.96
CA MET A 125 -4.12 4.23 12.05
C MET A 125 -3.56 3.73 13.39
N GLY A 126 -2.64 2.77 13.37
CA GLY A 126 -2.03 2.23 14.60
C GLY A 126 -0.84 3.03 15.10
N PHE A 127 0.01 3.48 14.19
CA PHE A 127 1.37 3.95 14.52
C PHE A 127 1.74 5.29 13.86
N GLY A 128 0.89 5.84 13.00
CA GLY A 128 1.19 7.02 12.20
C GLY A 128 0.19 8.16 12.33
N HIS A 129 0.02 8.88 11.24
CA HIS A 129 -0.81 10.09 11.16
C HIS A 129 -2.29 9.85 11.34
N GLY A 130 -2.78 8.62 11.05
CA GLY A 130 -4.18 8.22 11.18
C GLY A 130 -4.60 7.90 12.61
N LYS A 131 -3.67 7.89 13.56
CA LYS A 131 -3.99 7.57 14.95
C LYS A 131 -4.99 8.57 15.56
N GLY A 132 -6.12 8.03 16.02
CA GLY A 132 -7.20 8.82 16.65
C GLY A 132 -8.12 9.53 15.66
N ALA A 133 -7.91 9.44 14.34
CA ALA A 133 -8.87 9.95 13.37
C ALA A 133 -10.11 9.05 13.32
N ALA A 134 -11.30 9.64 13.40
CA ALA A 134 -12.55 8.89 13.28
C ALA A 134 -12.73 8.38 11.84
N ARG A 135 -12.37 9.20 10.83
CA ARG A 135 -12.36 8.81 9.42
C ARG A 135 -11.09 9.29 8.75
N ALA A 136 -10.46 8.45 7.95
CA ALA A 136 -9.27 8.80 7.19
C ALA A 136 -9.25 8.12 5.82
N LEU A 137 -8.76 8.83 4.80
CA LEU A 137 -8.47 8.29 3.48
C LEU A 137 -6.95 8.15 3.34
N PHE A 138 -6.49 6.97 3.00
CA PHE A 138 -5.09 6.64 2.77
C PHE A 138 -4.87 6.41 1.29
N VAL A 139 -3.87 7.08 0.71
CA VAL A 139 -3.57 7.02 -0.73
C VAL A 139 -2.10 6.75 -0.93
N CYS A 140 -1.77 5.63 -1.59
CA CYS A 140 -0.41 5.26 -1.95
C CYS A 140 -0.17 5.50 -3.44
N ILE A 141 0.63 6.51 -3.80
CA ILE A 141 0.97 6.80 -5.18
C ILE A 141 2.37 6.25 -5.49
N GLY A 142 2.40 5.20 -6.29
CA GLY A 142 3.61 4.49 -6.70
C GLY A 142 3.50 4.01 -8.13
N THR A 143 3.78 2.73 -8.38
CA THR A 143 3.54 2.09 -9.69
C THR A 143 2.08 2.25 -10.11
N GLY A 144 1.15 2.08 -9.16
CA GLY A 144 -0.27 2.34 -9.28
C GLY A 144 -0.74 3.32 -8.19
N CYS A 145 -2.08 3.48 -8.10
CA CYS A 145 -2.79 4.27 -7.10
C CYS A 145 -3.49 3.36 -6.10
N GLY A 146 -2.79 2.91 -5.06
CA GLY A 146 -3.40 2.17 -3.96
C GLY A 146 -4.18 3.09 -3.03
N SER A 147 -5.26 2.59 -2.43
CA SER A 147 -6.02 3.35 -1.44
C SER A 147 -6.72 2.46 -0.42
N ALA A 148 -7.04 3.02 0.73
CA ALA A 148 -7.90 2.41 1.72
C ALA A 148 -8.62 3.48 2.55
N PHE A 149 -9.81 3.15 3.01
CA PHE A 149 -10.62 3.99 3.88
C PHE A 149 -10.55 3.46 5.31
N GLY A 150 -10.31 4.34 6.27
CA GLY A 150 -10.25 4.02 7.67
C GLY A 150 -11.39 4.65 8.45
N ALA A 151 -11.98 3.89 9.38
CA ALA A 151 -12.99 4.34 10.30
C ALA A 151 -12.72 3.78 11.70
N ASP A 152 -12.76 4.64 12.72
CA ASP A 152 -12.63 4.27 14.13
C ASP A 152 -11.42 3.37 14.45
N GLY A 153 -10.30 3.64 13.77
CA GLY A 153 -9.04 2.94 13.96
C GLY A 153 -8.94 1.56 13.27
N ASP A 154 -9.89 1.25 12.37
CA ASP A 154 -9.88 0.04 11.52
C ASP A 154 -10.22 0.41 10.07
N LEU A 155 -10.17 -0.53 9.13
CA LEU A 155 -10.65 -0.31 7.77
C LEU A 155 -12.17 -0.10 7.78
N ALA A 156 -12.64 0.83 6.95
CA ALA A 156 -14.07 1.07 6.81
C ALA A 156 -14.78 -0.16 6.24
N GLU A 157 -15.98 -0.44 6.75
CA GLU A 157 -16.79 -1.57 6.32
C GLU A 157 -17.35 -1.35 4.90
N PRO A 158 -17.56 -2.43 4.12
CA PRO A 158 -18.28 -2.37 2.85
C PRO A 158 -19.65 -1.68 3.02
N GLY A 159 -20.02 -0.83 2.07
CA GLY A 159 -21.27 -0.07 2.13
C GLY A 159 -21.21 1.20 2.98
N THR A 160 -20.08 1.53 3.60
CA THR A 160 -19.88 2.84 4.23
C THR A 160 -20.05 3.95 3.20
N PRO A 161 -20.88 5.00 3.44
CA PRO A 161 -21.07 6.08 2.48
C PRO A 161 -19.76 6.71 2.02
N GLY A 162 -19.57 6.83 0.71
CA GLY A 162 -18.36 7.40 0.10
C GLY A 162 -17.20 6.44 -0.06
N VAL A 163 -17.33 5.19 0.38
CA VAL A 163 -16.38 4.11 0.11
C VAL A 163 -16.84 3.36 -1.14
N PRO A 164 -15.99 3.17 -2.18
CA PRO A 164 -16.32 2.33 -3.33
C PRO A 164 -16.69 0.91 -2.93
N GLU A 165 -17.49 0.22 -3.75
CA GLU A 165 -18.00 -1.13 -3.45
C GLU A 165 -16.87 -2.14 -3.16
N ASN A 166 -15.76 -2.02 -3.90
CA ASN A 166 -14.58 -2.85 -3.70
C ASN A 166 -13.58 -2.32 -2.64
N GLY A 167 -13.88 -1.17 -2.02
CA GLY A 167 -13.04 -0.52 -1.01
C GLY A 167 -11.85 0.29 -1.55
N TYR A 168 -11.66 0.38 -2.89
CA TYR A 168 -10.51 1.00 -3.52
C TYR A 168 -10.92 2.03 -4.57
N ILE A 169 -10.11 3.09 -4.76
CA ILE A 169 -10.40 4.15 -5.73
C ILE A 169 -9.74 3.92 -7.10
N TYR A 170 -8.77 3.05 -7.23
CA TYR A 170 -7.91 2.94 -8.42
C TYR A 170 -8.69 2.72 -9.72
N GLY A 171 -9.75 1.90 -9.67
CA GLY A 171 -10.59 1.55 -10.82
C GLY A 171 -11.77 2.49 -11.06
N GLU A 172 -11.97 3.49 -10.19
CA GLU A 172 -13.08 4.44 -10.35
C GLU A 172 -12.89 5.33 -11.57
N PRO A 173 -13.99 5.67 -12.28
CA PRO A 173 -13.93 6.49 -13.47
C PRO A 173 -13.29 7.86 -13.22
N PHE A 174 -12.34 8.24 -14.07
CA PHE A 174 -11.70 9.55 -14.02
C PHE A 174 -11.23 9.95 -15.41
N LEU A 175 -11.64 11.14 -15.87
CA LEU A 175 -11.41 11.64 -17.23
C LEU A 175 -11.95 10.62 -18.26
N ASP A 176 -11.13 10.17 -19.21
CA ASP A 176 -11.47 9.18 -20.23
C ASP A 176 -11.02 7.75 -19.88
N GLY A 177 -10.60 7.53 -18.64
CA GLY A 177 -10.15 6.24 -18.11
C GLY A 177 -10.54 6.03 -16.65
N CYS A 178 -9.58 5.56 -15.85
CA CYS A 178 -9.74 5.37 -14.41
C CYS A 178 -8.68 6.14 -13.62
N ILE A 179 -8.86 6.24 -12.31
CA ILE A 179 -7.94 6.98 -11.43
C ILE A 179 -6.50 6.49 -11.58
N ASP A 180 -6.27 5.18 -11.67
CA ASP A 180 -4.92 4.60 -11.79
C ASP A 180 -4.19 5.01 -13.08
N ASP A 181 -4.92 5.30 -14.16
CA ASP A 181 -4.34 5.75 -15.41
C ASP A 181 -3.68 7.13 -15.29
N TYR A 182 -4.17 7.96 -14.38
CA TYR A 182 -3.74 9.36 -14.22
C TYR A 182 -2.96 9.60 -12.93
N ILE A 183 -3.30 8.89 -11.85
CA ILE A 183 -2.71 9.10 -10.51
C ILE A 183 -1.81 7.92 -10.14
N SER A 184 -0.79 7.73 -10.96
CA SER A 184 0.22 6.70 -10.79
C SER A 184 1.52 7.13 -11.45
N ARG A 185 2.57 6.31 -11.31
CA ARG A 185 3.80 6.51 -12.10
C ARG A 185 3.50 6.55 -13.60
N ARG A 186 2.62 5.67 -14.08
CA ARG A 186 2.21 5.64 -15.50
C ARG A 186 1.55 6.95 -15.93
N GLY A 187 0.62 7.47 -15.13
CA GLY A 187 -0.06 8.73 -15.39
C GLY A 187 0.89 9.94 -15.39
N LEU A 188 1.89 9.94 -14.49
CA LEU A 188 2.92 10.99 -14.47
C LEU A 188 3.81 10.92 -15.70
N LEU A 189 4.24 9.73 -16.13
CA LEU A 189 5.02 9.54 -17.35
C LEU A 189 4.27 10.03 -18.59
N ALA A 190 2.99 9.65 -18.74
CA ALA A 190 2.14 10.11 -19.84
C ALA A 190 1.97 11.64 -19.85
N LEU A 191 1.74 12.24 -18.69
CA LEU A 191 1.63 13.69 -18.56
C LEU A 191 2.92 14.42 -18.98
N THR A 192 4.08 13.91 -18.59
CA THR A 192 5.35 14.53 -18.95
C THR A 192 5.71 14.32 -20.43
N GLU A 193 5.37 13.16 -21.00
CA GLU A 193 5.49 12.91 -22.44
C GLU A 193 4.63 13.91 -23.24
N GLU A 194 3.37 14.08 -22.86
CA GLU A 194 2.43 15.03 -23.51
C GLU A 194 2.95 16.47 -23.46
N ARG A 195 3.44 16.92 -22.30
CA ARG A 195 3.78 18.34 -22.08
C ARG A 195 5.22 18.71 -22.40
N LEU A 196 6.15 17.78 -22.19
CA LEU A 196 7.58 18.03 -22.32
C LEU A 196 8.24 17.28 -23.47
N GLY A 197 7.45 16.44 -24.20
CA GLY A 197 7.95 15.59 -25.28
C GLY A 197 8.90 14.48 -24.79
N THR A 198 8.86 14.17 -23.48
CA THR A 198 9.71 13.11 -22.90
C THR A 198 9.06 12.56 -21.62
N ALA A 199 9.00 11.23 -21.51
CA ALA A 199 8.47 10.56 -20.33
C ALA A 199 9.47 10.65 -19.15
N LEU A 200 9.08 11.36 -18.09
CA LEU A 200 9.89 11.55 -16.90
C LEU A 200 9.17 10.96 -15.67
N ASP A 201 9.87 10.15 -14.89
CA ASP A 201 9.38 9.74 -13.58
C ASP A 201 9.50 10.88 -12.55
N GLY A 202 8.89 10.69 -11.36
CA GLY A 202 8.85 11.73 -10.33
C GLY A 202 10.23 12.21 -9.90
N LYS A 203 11.26 11.34 -9.93
CA LYS A 203 12.64 11.71 -9.57
C LYS A 203 13.26 12.59 -10.64
N ALA A 204 13.20 12.16 -11.90
CA ALA A 204 13.76 12.91 -13.03
C ALA A 204 13.05 14.26 -13.22
N LEU A 205 11.72 14.28 -13.05
CA LEU A 205 10.95 15.52 -13.12
C LEU A 205 11.33 16.48 -11.99
N ALA A 206 11.46 16.01 -10.74
CA ALA A 206 11.89 16.83 -9.60
C ALA A 206 13.32 17.38 -9.78
N GLU A 207 14.21 16.64 -10.43
CA GLU A 207 15.55 17.13 -10.76
C GLU A 207 15.50 18.30 -11.73
N ARG A 208 14.63 18.26 -12.74
CA ARG A 208 14.41 19.40 -13.66
C ARG A 208 13.87 20.61 -12.92
N VAL A 209 12.91 20.43 -12.01
CA VAL A 209 12.39 21.52 -11.16
C VAL A 209 13.51 22.18 -10.35
N ARG A 210 14.38 21.39 -9.71
CA ARG A 210 15.53 21.90 -8.93
C ARG A 210 16.52 22.72 -9.78
N ARG A 211 16.57 22.46 -11.09
CA ARG A 211 17.38 23.24 -12.06
C ARG A 211 16.66 24.49 -12.59
N GLY A 212 15.46 24.79 -12.08
CA GLY A 212 14.70 25.97 -12.45
C GLY A 212 13.78 25.80 -13.66
N ASP A 213 13.51 24.56 -14.09
CA ASP A 213 12.61 24.28 -15.21
C ASP A 213 11.15 24.53 -14.80
N ARG A 214 10.56 25.62 -15.34
CA ARG A 214 9.19 26.05 -15.03
C ARG A 214 8.13 25.10 -15.60
N GLU A 215 8.39 24.51 -16.78
CA GLU A 215 7.45 23.56 -17.40
C GLU A 215 7.40 22.25 -16.59
N ALA A 216 8.54 21.78 -16.08
CA ALA A 216 8.59 20.65 -15.17
C ALA A 216 7.79 20.93 -13.87
N ALA A 217 7.91 22.14 -13.32
CA ALA A 217 7.12 22.54 -12.15
C ALA A 217 5.61 22.59 -12.49
N ALA A 218 5.23 23.09 -13.66
CA ALA A 218 3.85 23.10 -14.13
C ALA A 218 3.28 21.68 -14.28
N CYS A 219 4.07 20.72 -14.71
CA CYS A 219 3.64 19.30 -14.77
C CYS A 219 3.26 18.76 -13.39
N PHE A 220 4.04 19.07 -12.34
CA PHE A 220 3.67 18.65 -10.98
C PHE A 220 2.37 19.31 -10.49
N LEU A 221 2.14 20.58 -10.79
CA LEU A 221 0.90 21.25 -10.42
C LEU A 221 -0.31 20.62 -11.12
N VAL A 222 -0.20 20.34 -12.42
CA VAL A 222 -1.27 19.63 -13.16
C VAL A 222 -1.50 18.22 -12.60
N PHE A 223 -0.45 17.49 -12.25
CA PHE A 223 -0.59 16.20 -11.58
C PHE A 223 -1.32 16.36 -10.23
N GLY A 224 -0.98 17.39 -9.45
CA GLY A 224 -1.66 17.73 -8.20
C GLY A 224 -3.14 18.10 -8.38
N ASP A 225 -3.49 18.85 -9.43
CA ASP A 225 -4.87 19.13 -9.78
C ASP A 225 -5.64 17.85 -10.11
N ARG A 226 -5.04 16.94 -10.89
CA ARG A 226 -5.63 15.62 -11.16
C ARG A 226 -5.84 14.82 -9.88
N VAL A 227 -4.88 14.80 -8.95
CA VAL A 227 -5.03 14.15 -7.63
C VAL A 227 -6.20 14.75 -6.86
N ARG A 228 -6.29 16.09 -6.76
CA ARG A 228 -7.41 16.78 -6.11
C ARG A 228 -8.75 16.39 -6.72
N ASP A 229 -8.86 16.46 -8.03
CA ASP A 229 -10.13 16.25 -8.73
C ASP A 229 -10.59 14.79 -8.65
N ALA A 230 -9.67 13.84 -8.73
CA ALA A 230 -9.96 12.42 -8.55
C ALA A 230 -10.39 12.08 -7.11
N LEU A 231 -9.79 12.72 -6.11
CA LEU A 231 -10.14 12.46 -4.71
C LEU A 231 -11.41 13.19 -4.26
N ARG A 232 -11.77 14.30 -4.90
CA ARG A 232 -12.90 15.15 -4.49
C ARG A 232 -14.19 14.41 -4.21
N PRO A 233 -14.70 13.49 -5.05
CA PRO A 233 -15.95 12.77 -4.78
C PRO A 233 -15.91 11.98 -3.46
N PHE A 234 -14.76 11.38 -3.15
CA PHE A 234 -14.57 10.60 -1.92
C PHE A 234 -14.45 11.52 -0.70
N LEU A 235 -13.77 12.67 -0.83
CA LEU A 235 -13.65 13.65 0.24
C LEU A 235 -15.01 14.25 0.61
N GLU A 236 -15.86 14.53 -0.38
CA GLU A 236 -17.20 15.08 -0.17
C GLU A 236 -18.18 14.05 0.43
N ASN A 237 -18.11 12.79 0.02
CA ASN A 237 -19.06 11.75 0.42
C ASN A 237 -18.61 11.01 1.71
N PHE A 238 -17.36 10.58 1.79
CA PHE A 238 -16.81 9.90 2.97
C PHE A 238 -16.52 10.87 4.12
N ARG A 239 -16.18 12.14 3.82
CA ARG A 239 -15.87 13.22 4.78
C ARG A 239 -14.78 12.82 5.78
N PRO A 240 -13.58 12.49 5.33
CA PRO A 240 -12.49 12.13 6.23
C PRO A 240 -11.99 13.37 6.99
N GLU A 241 -11.48 13.16 8.20
CA GLU A 241 -10.73 14.18 8.97
C GLU A 241 -9.28 14.29 8.49
N LEU A 242 -8.79 13.23 7.83
CA LEU A 242 -7.42 13.11 7.35
C LEU A 242 -7.39 12.47 5.96
N VAL A 243 -6.58 13.05 5.08
CA VAL A 243 -6.02 12.35 3.91
C VAL A 243 -4.53 12.14 4.13
N CYS A 244 -4.07 10.90 4.08
CA CYS A 244 -2.67 10.56 4.29
C CYS A 244 -2.08 9.93 3.03
N PHE A 245 -1.01 10.55 2.51
CA PHE A 245 -0.34 10.12 1.30
C PHE A 245 0.92 9.32 1.60
N GLY A 246 1.08 8.19 0.90
CA GLY A 246 2.27 7.34 0.90
C GLY A 246 2.69 6.96 -0.52
N GLY A 247 3.72 6.13 -0.62
CA GLY A 247 4.25 5.64 -1.88
C GLY A 247 5.45 6.44 -2.40
N GLN A 248 6.07 5.97 -3.48
CA GLN A 248 7.35 6.52 -3.94
C GLN A 248 7.24 7.94 -4.51
N ILE A 249 6.12 8.29 -5.13
CA ILE A 249 5.93 9.63 -5.74
C ILE A 249 5.82 10.70 -4.67
N THR A 250 5.40 10.36 -3.44
CA THR A 250 5.27 11.33 -2.35
C THR A 250 6.59 11.92 -1.86
N ARG A 251 7.73 11.38 -2.28
CA ARG A 251 9.04 12.05 -2.09
C ARG A 251 9.08 13.44 -2.75
N SER A 252 8.23 13.67 -3.75
CA SER A 252 8.02 14.97 -4.41
C SER A 252 6.70 15.64 -4.00
N ALA A 253 6.10 15.25 -2.87
CA ALA A 253 4.79 15.72 -2.41
C ALA A 253 4.68 17.25 -2.39
N HIS A 254 5.70 17.94 -1.91
CA HIS A 254 5.77 19.41 -1.86
C HIS A 254 5.62 20.10 -3.23
N LEU A 255 5.84 19.37 -4.34
CA LEU A 255 5.71 19.91 -5.70
C LEU A 255 4.30 19.71 -6.28
N PHE A 256 3.57 18.66 -5.86
CA PHE A 256 2.26 18.36 -6.45
C PHE A 256 1.08 18.42 -5.48
N LEU A 257 1.29 18.35 -4.15
CA LEU A 257 0.17 18.41 -3.20
C LEU A 257 -0.44 19.79 -2.95
N PRO A 258 0.17 20.95 -3.27
CA PRO A 258 -0.45 22.24 -2.97
C PRO A 258 -1.92 22.40 -3.44
N PRO A 259 -2.36 21.92 -4.63
CA PRO A 259 -3.77 21.95 -5.01
C PRO A 259 -4.68 21.13 -4.08
N VAL A 260 -4.22 19.94 -3.65
CA VAL A 260 -4.93 19.07 -2.71
C VAL A 260 -5.02 19.70 -1.33
N GLU A 261 -3.90 20.22 -0.82
CA GLU A 261 -3.81 20.87 0.50
C GLU A 261 -4.72 22.09 0.59
N ASN A 262 -4.79 22.89 -0.47
CA ASN A 262 -5.67 24.07 -0.51
C ASN A 262 -7.14 23.67 -0.46
N TYR A 263 -7.54 22.63 -1.23
CA TYR A 263 -8.89 22.10 -1.20
C TYR A 263 -9.24 21.51 0.17
N CYS A 264 -8.39 20.63 0.70
CA CYS A 264 -8.58 20.00 2.00
C CYS A 264 -8.66 21.00 3.15
N ARG A 265 -7.80 22.03 3.14
CA ARG A 265 -7.81 23.12 4.13
C ARG A 265 -9.17 23.85 4.13
N ALA A 266 -9.71 24.16 2.97
CA ALA A 266 -11.02 24.82 2.85
C ALA A 266 -12.17 23.91 3.34
N ALA A 267 -12.02 22.58 3.23
CA ALA A 267 -12.96 21.59 3.72
C ALA A 267 -12.74 21.16 5.19
N GLY A 268 -11.74 21.71 5.89
CA GLY A 268 -11.40 21.32 7.26
C GLY A 268 -10.74 19.93 7.38
N ILE A 269 -10.17 19.43 6.29
CA ILE A 269 -9.52 18.11 6.21
C ILE A 269 -8.01 18.28 6.37
N ARG A 270 -7.40 17.54 7.28
CA ARG A 270 -5.93 17.50 7.44
C ARG A 270 -5.28 16.67 6.33
N VAL A 271 -4.16 17.16 5.80
CA VAL A 271 -3.31 16.40 4.86
C VAL A 271 -2.02 16.01 5.56
N ALA A 272 -1.57 14.78 5.37
CA ALA A 272 -0.30 14.28 5.87
C ALA A 272 0.42 13.46 4.79
N VAL A 273 1.74 13.39 4.91
CA VAL A 273 2.60 12.58 4.03
C VAL A 273 3.44 11.66 4.90
N THR A 274 3.42 10.38 4.59
CA THR A 274 4.18 9.35 5.29
C THR A 274 5.63 9.36 4.79
N GLU A 275 6.58 9.51 5.70
CA GLU A 275 8.02 9.47 5.38
C GLU A 275 8.48 8.07 4.99
N ASP A 276 8.07 7.05 5.76
CA ASP A 276 8.43 5.64 5.52
C ASP A 276 7.17 4.76 5.37
N THR A 277 6.65 4.74 4.14
CA THR A 277 5.49 3.91 3.78
C THR A 277 5.76 2.42 4.04
N SER A 278 7.00 1.95 3.82
CA SER A 278 7.34 0.54 3.98
C SER A 278 7.25 0.11 5.44
N MET A 279 7.80 0.91 6.36
CA MET A 279 7.66 0.66 7.79
C MET A 279 6.18 0.66 8.20
N ARG A 280 5.38 1.61 7.70
CA ARG A 280 3.94 1.67 8.03
C ARG A 280 3.19 0.46 7.52
N THR A 281 3.47 0.00 6.30
CA THR A 281 2.88 -1.24 5.76
C THR A 281 3.21 -2.44 6.66
N LEU A 282 4.48 -2.63 7.01
CA LEU A 282 4.90 -3.73 7.89
C LEU A 282 4.27 -3.64 9.28
N GLN A 283 4.18 -2.45 9.86
CA GLN A 283 3.49 -2.22 11.14
C GLN A 283 1.99 -2.54 11.06
N GLY A 284 1.35 -2.20 9.96
CA GLY A 284 -0.06 -2.52 9.74
C GLY A 284 -0.35 -4.02 9.75
N LEU A 285 0.60 -4.83 9.27
CA LEU A 285 0.48 -6.28 9.31
C LEU A 285 0.38 -6.85 10.73
N THR A 286 0.99 -6.21 11.73
CA THR A 286 0.88 -6.65 13.13
C THR A 286 -0.53 -6.45 13.71
N ARG A 287 -1.37 -5.64 13.06
CA ARG A 287 -2.75 -5.35 13.50
C ARG A 287 -3.80 -6.34 12.98
N MET A 288 -3.43 -7.22 12.06
CA MET A 288 -4.39 -8.15 11.45
C MET A 288 -5.08 -9.06 12.47
N ASP A 289 -4.39 -9.50 13.52
CA ASP A 289 -4.95 -10.35 14.57
C ASP A 289 -6.01 -9.63 15.43
N SER A 290 -5.85 -8.33 15.64
CA SER A 290 -6.80 -7.54 16.43
C SER A 290 -8.14 -7.36 15.70
N ARG A 291 -8.14 -7.31 14.37
CA ARG A 291 -9.33 -7.24 13.53
C ARG A 291 -10.21 -8.49 13.68
N ILE A 292 -9.61 -9.67 13.62
CA ILE A 292 -10.35 -10.94 13.71
C ILE A 292 -11.06 -11.04 15.06
N ARG A 293 -10.45 -10.58 16.15
CA ARG A 293 -11.07 -10.59 17.48
C ARG A 293 -12.30 -9.66 17.58
N LYS A 294 -12.36 -8.59 16.78
CA LYS A 294 -13.51 -7.68 16.75
C LYS A 294 -14.70 -8.26 15.97
N HIS A 295 -14.45 -9.16 15.02
CA HIS A 295 -15.48 -9.75 14.15
C HIS A 295 -15.88 -11.18 14.53
N LEU A 296 -15.31 -11.76 15.61
CA LEU A 296 -15.79 -13.01 16.18
C LEU A 296 -17.06 -12.71 17.00
N PRO A 297 -18.19 -13.43 16.75
CA PRO A 297 -19.35 -13.32 17.62
C PRO A 297 -18.96 -13.73 19.05
N THR A 298 -19.31 -12.87 20.02
CA THR A 298 -19.16 -13.11 21.47
C THR A 298 -20.07 -14.23 21.94
#